data_b45c517b3639902dfd57eb40eda9e140
#
_entry.id   b45c517b3639902dfd57eb40eda9e140
#
_cell.length_a   1.000
_cell.length_b   1.000
_cell.length_c   1.000
_cell.angle_alpha   90.00
_cell.angle_beta   90.00
_cell.angle_gamma   90.00
#
_symmetry.space_group_name_H-M   'P 1'
#
loop_
_entity.id
_entity.type
_entity.pdbx_description
1 polymer ?
#
loop_
_entity_poly.entity_id
_entity_poly.type
_entity_poly.pdbx_seq_one_letter_code
_entity_poly.pdbx_strand_id
1 'polypeptide(L)'
;MNTYVAEKPAVATTLALCFAIALLEGLDLQSVGVAAPRMAREFGLSVSQMGIAFSAGTFGLLPGAMLGGRLADRIGRKRVLIASVALFGLLSIATAQSSSFAMLVVVRVLTGIGLGGAMPNLIALSSEAVPPRSRSSAVAAMYCGIPFGGVIASLIGVLLAGDTEWRHIFYVGGAGPLLLVPVLAVLLPESRAYLDVAGTRAARASVAHTLFGGGRASATLALWISYFCTLIVLYFLLNWLPSLMAARGLDRAHVGLVQVAFNVGGGLGALGIGAALDRMRASRVVGGMYAGIVLSLAALAAAPGFASLAAAAFAAGMFVIGGQSVLYALAAIYYPTAMRGTGVGAAVAVGRLGSVVGPLAATTLLAAGRSAPIVIGASIPVTLVAAVAALLLIRRPQARD
;
A
#
# COMPACT_ATOMS: atom_id res chain seq x y z
N MET A 1 -12.96 -7.29 36.61
CA MET A 1 -12.95 -8.08 35.38
C MET A 1 -14.27 -7.83 34.66
N ASN A 2 -14.41 -6.66 34.01
CA ASN A 2 -15.60 -6.27 33.26
C ASN A 2 -15.35 -6.56 31.78
N THR A 3 -15.81 -7.71 31.30
CA THR A 3 -15.90 -8.06 29.89
C THR A 3 -17.04 -7.26 29.25
N TYR A 4 -16.79 -5.98 28.94
CA TYR A 4 -17.66 -5.25 28.02
C TYR A 4 -17.46 -5.86 26.62
N VAL A 5 -18.36 -6.74 26.24
CA VAL A 5 -18.53 -7.15 24.84
C VAL A 5 -18.97 -5.89 24.11
N ALA A 6 -18.10 -5.33 23.26
CA ALA A 6 -18.49 -4.23 22.36
C ALA A 6 -19.72 -4.69 21.59
N GLU A 7 -20.78 -3.88 21.57
CA GLU A 7 -21.99 -4.19 20.83
C GLU A 7 -21.62 -4.48 19.37
N LYS A 8 -22.12 -5.60 18.84
CA LYS A 8 -21.80 -6.04 17.45
C LYS A 8 -21.95 -4.93 16.40
N PRO A 9 -22.95 -4.03 16.50
CA PRO A 9 -23.09 -2.89 15.57
C PRO A 9 -21.89 -1.92 15.62
N ALA A 10 -21.34 -1.63 16.79
CA ALA A 10 -20.19 -0.73 16.92
C ALA A 10 -18.91 -1.29 16.27
N VAL A 11 -18.68 -2.61 16.35
CA VAL A 11 -17.56 -3.29 15.68
C VAL A 11 -17.69 -3.20 14.17
N ALA A 12 -18.88 -3.55 13.62
CA ALA A 12 -19.14 -3.50 12.20
C ALA A 12 -18.99 -2.09 11.63
N THR A 13 -19.48 -1.08 12.33
CA THR A 13 -19.35 0.33 11.95
C THR A 13 -17.89 0.76 11.91
N THR A 14 -17.10 0.42 12.94
CA THR A 14 -15.67 0.77 12.97
C THR A 14 -14.91 0.13 11.81
N LEU A 15 -15.14 -1.16 11.54
CA LEU A 15 -14.46 -1.87 10.44
C LEU A 15 -14.91 -1.33 9.07
N ALA A 16 -16.18 -1.03 8.89
CA ALA A 16 -16.70 -0.43 7.65
C ALA A 16 -16.10 0.95 7.38
N LEU A 17 -16.00 1.80 8.41
CA LEU A 17 -15.36 3.11 8.30
C LEU A 17 -13.86 2.99 7.99
N CYS A 18 -13.15 2.10 8.67
CA CYS A 18 -11.73 1.84 8.38
C CYS A 18 -11.53 1.30 6.96
N PHE A 19 -12.40 0.40 6.48
CA PHE A 19 -12.39 -0.08 5.10
C PHE A 19 -12.65 1.06 4.10
N ALA A 20 -13.64 1.93 4.37
CA ALA A 20 -13.95 3.07 3.52
C ALA A 20 -12.77 4.04 3.40
N ILE A 21 -12.07 4.31 4.50
CA ILE A 21 -10.86 5.15 4.46
C ILE A 21 -9.76 4.46 3.65
N ALA A 22 -9.51 3.16 3.87
CA ALA A 22 -8.51 2.40 3.11
C ALA A 22 -8.84 2.35 1.61
N LEU A 23 -10.13 2.28 1.25
CA LEU A 23 -10.60 2.36 -0.14
C LEU A 23 -10.27 3.74 -0.75
N LEU A 24 -10.56 4.82 -0.04
CA LEU A 24 -10.26 6.18 -0.50
C LEU A 24 -8.75 6.44 -0.57
N GLU A 25 -7.96 5.88 0.36
CA GLU A 25 -6.50 5.90 0.29
C GLU A 25 -5.99 5.16 -0.96
N GLY A 26 -6.52 3.97 -1.23
CA GLY A 26 -6.17 3.19 -2.43
C GLY A 26 -6.54 3.89 -3.73
N LEU A 27 -7.68 4.59 -3.75
CA LEU A 27 -8.10 5.43 -4.87
C LEU A 27 -7.07 6.53 -5.12
N ASP A 28 -6.69 7.30 -4.09
CA ASP A 28 -5.73 8.40 -4.26
C ASP A 28 -4.33 7.91 -4.65
N LEU A 29 -3.83 6.84 -4.02
CA LEU A 29 -2.52 6.27 -4.31
C LEU A 29 -2.37 5.85 -5.78
N GLN A 30 -3.44 5.34 -6.40
CA GLN A 30 -3.42 4.86 -7.77
C GLN A 30 -3.89 5.89 -8.80
N SER A 31 -4.52 6.98 -8.35
CA SER A 31 -5.01 8.06 -9.23
C SER A 31 -3.91 8.65 -10.09
N VAL A 32 -2.70 8.81 -9.55
CA VAL A 32 -1.57 9.37 -10.28
C VAL A 32 -1.15 8.46 -11.45
N GLY A 33 -1.07 7.16 -11.21
CA GLY A 33 -0.73 6.17 -12.25
C GLY A 33 -1.77 6.12 -13.37
N VAL A 34 -3.07 6.15 -13.01
CA VAL A 34 -4.18 6.18 -13.98
C VAL A 34 -4.23 7.49 -14.76
N ALA A 35 -3.98 8.62 -14.10
CA ALA A 35 -3.95 9.95 -14.70
C ALA A 35 -2.70 10.21 -15.53
N ALA A 36 -1.62 9.48 -15.28
CA ALA A 36 -0.27 9.73 -15.78
C ALA A 36 -0.16 9.97 -17.29
N PRO A 37 -0.76 9.15 -18.18
CA PRO A 37 -0.63 9.37 -19.63
C PRO A 37 -1.21 10.72 -20.11
N ARG A 38 -2.21 11.24 -19.39
CA ARG A 38 -2.85 12.53 -19.71
C ARG A 38 -2.09 13.70 -19.10
N MET A 39 -1.69 13.56 -17.82
CA MET A 39 -0.87 14.55 -17.14
C MET A 39 0.44 14.79 -17.89
N ALA A 40 1.07 13.71 -18.38
CA ALA A 40 2.30 13.81 -19.17
C ALA A 40 2.11 14.62 -20.44
N ARG A 41 0.99 14.45 -21.13
CA ARG A 41 0.68 15.23 -22.35
C ARG A 41 0.37 16.69 -22.03
N GLU A 42 -0.45 16.95 -21.01
CA GLU A 42 -0.87 18.32 -20.66
C GLU A 42 0.29 19.18 -20.13
N PHE A 43 1.13 18.63 -19.29
CA PHE A 43 2.26 19.36 -18.70
C PHE A 43 3.57 19.19 -19.49
N GLY A 44 3.58 18.42 -20.58
CA GLY A 44 4.80 18.13 -21.33
C GLY A 44 5.86 17.40 -20.50
N LEU A 45 5.44 16.48 -19.59
CA LEU A 45 6.34 15.86 -18.65
C LEU A 45 7.25 14.83 -19.32
N SER A 46 8.54 14.93 -19.02
CA SER A 46 9.50 13.88 -19.34
C SER A 46 9.23 12.61 -18.50
N VAL A 47 9.76 11.47 -18.93
CA VAL A 47 9.69 10.21 -18.20
C VAL A 47 10.25 10.36 -16.77
N SER A 48 11.34 11.11 -16.60
CA SER A 48 11.94 11.38 -15.29
C SER A 48 11.03 12.19 -14.39
N GLN A 49 10.37 13.22 -14.91
CA GLN A 49 9.39 14.01 -14.16
C GLN A 49 8.17 13.18 -13.77
N MET A 50 7.72 12.27 -14.62
CA MET A 50 6.66 11.31 -14.28
C MET A 50 7.05 10.43 -13.09
N GLY A 51 8.25 9.85 -13.09
CA GLY A 51 8.75 9.05 -11.96
C GLY A 51 8.84 9.84 -10.66
N ILE A 52 9.26 11.11 -10.73
CA ILE A 52 9.27 12.01 -9.57
C ILE A 52 7.84 12.24 -9.06
N ALA A 53 6.87 12.50 -9.95
CA ALA A 53 5.47 12.69 -9.57
C ALA A 53 4.89 11.45 -8.88
N PHE A 54 5.20 10.25 -9.36
CA PHE A 54 4.81 8.98 -8.73
C PHE A 54 5.42 8.80 -7.35
N SER A 55 6.71 9.10 -7.21
CA SER A 55 7.44 8.92 -5.96
C SER A 55 7.14 10.00 -4.92
N ALA A 56 6.69 11.17 -5.33
CA ALA A 56 6.41 12.29 -4.45
C ALA A 56 5.36 11.94 -3.37
N GLY A 57 4.23 11.34 -3.78
CA GLY A 57 3.20 10.92 -2.83
C GLY A 57 3.70 9.83 -1.87
N THR A 58 4.41 8.84 -2.39
CA THR A 58 4.95 7.75 -1.56
C THR A 58 6.08 8.21 -0.63
N PHE A 59 6.86 9.21 -1.03
CA PHE A 59 7.85 9.85 -0.16
C PHE A 59 7.18 10.52 1.04
N GLY A 60 6.07 11.21 0.83
CA GLY A 60 5.28 11.84 1.90
C GLY A 60 4.72 10.85 2.93
N LEU A 61 4.47 9.58 2.54
CA LEU A 61 3.99 8.54 3.46
C LEU A 61 4.95 8.31 4.64
N LEU A 62 6.26 8.45 4.43
CA LEU A 62 7.27 8.20 5.46
C LEU A 62 7.16 9.17 6.64
N PRO A 63 7.31 10.51 6.45
CA PRO A 63 7.14 11.45 7.54
C PRO A 63 5.70 11.45 8.06
N GLY A 64 4.69 11.22 7.20
CA GLY A 64 3.30 11.12 7.59
C GLY A 64 3.05 10.02 8.61
N ALA A 65 3.55 8.80 8.37
CA ALA A 65 3.40 7.68 9.29
C ALA A 65 4.10 7.91 10.63
N MET A 66 5.29 8.53 10.60
CA MET A 66 6.03 8.86 11.83
C MET A 66 5.32 9.94 12.66
N LEU A 67 4.85 10.99 12.00
CA LEU A 67 4.14 12.09 12.65
C LEU A 67 2.76 11.64 13.15
N GLY A 68 2.01 10.93 12.31
CA GLY A 68 0.68 10.43 12.62
C GLY A 68 0.69 9.46 13.80
N GLY A 69 1.64 8.51 13.85
CA GLY A 69 1.77 7.58 14.98
C GLY A 69 2.09 8.31 16.29
N ARG A 70 3.09 9.22 16.28
CA ARG A 70 3.46 10.00 17.47
C ARG A 70 2.35 10.92 17.96
N LEU A 71 1.66 11.56 17.02
CA LEU A 71 0.56 12.48 17.35
C LEU A 71 -0.64 11.71 17.89
N ALA A 72 -0.92 10.52 17.35
CA ALA A 72 -1.99 9.65 17.82
C ALA A 72 -1.78 9.18 19.28
N ASP A 73 -0.53 8.92 19.67
CA ASP A 73 -0.18 8.59 21.04
C ASP A 73 -0.41 9.78 22.02
N ARG A 74 -0.46 11.03 21.52
CA ARG A 74 -0.61 12.24 22.34
C ARG A 74 -2.05 12.77 22.41
N ILE A 75 -2.73 12.83 21.26
CA ILE A 75 -4.05 13.51 21.13
C ILE A 75 -5.18 12.54 20.77
N GLY A 76 -4.89 11.25 20.63
CA GLY A 76 -5.86 10.21 20.29
C GLY A 76 -5.84 9.80 18.82
N ARG A 77 -6.19 8.53 18.58
CA ARG A 77 -6.13 7.94 17.23
C ARG A 77 -7.23 8.43 16.33
N LYS A 78 -8.44 8.59 16.86
CA LYS A 78 -9.59 9.13 16.13
C LYS A 78 -9.31 10.53 15.58
N ARG A 79 -8.79 11.43 16.42
CA ARG A 79 -8.52 12.83 16.02
C ARG A 79 -7.47 12.90 14.93
N VAL A 80 -6.38 12.14 15.07
CA VAL A 80 -5.31 12.11 14.06
C VAL A 80 -5.80 11.50 12.77
N LEU A 81 -6.60 10.44 12.82
CA LEU A 81 -7.17 9.83 11.63
C LEU A 81 -8.08 10.80 10.88
N ILE A 82 -8.98 11.50 11.57
CA ILE A 82 -9.86 12.51 10.96
C ILE A 82 -9.04 13.64 10.32
N ALA A 83 -8.03 14.17 11.02
CA ALA A 83 -7.16 15.20 10.48
C ALA A 83 -6.39 14.71 9.24
N SER A 84 -5.90 13.47 9.25
CA SER A 84 -5.21 12.84 8.12
C SER A 84 -6.13 12.69 6.91
N VAL A 85 -7.38 12.22 7.13
CA VAL A 85 -8.39 12.07 6.08
C VAL A 85 -8.77 13.42 5.48
N ALA A 86 -8.99 14.44 6.31
CA ALA A 86 -9.27 15.79 5.85
C ALA A 86 -8.10 16.36 5.05
N LEU A 87 -6.87 16.18 5.53
CA LEU A 87 -5.66 16.69 4.88
C LEU A 87 -5.47 16.06 3.49
N PHE A 88 -5.49 14.72 3.36
CA PHE A 88 -5.30 14.12 2.05
C PHE A 88 -6.49 14.39 1.11
N GLY A 89 -7.71 14.52 1.63
CA GLY A 89 -8.87 14.90 0.83
C GLY A 89 -8.75 16.30 0.23
N LEU A 90 -8.38 17.30 1.04
CA LEU A 90 -8.14 18.67 0.56
C LEU A 90 -6.99 18.73 -0.45
N LEU A 91 -5.90 18.01 -0.18
CA LEU A 91 -4.73 18.02 -1.05
C LEU A 91 -4.93 17.20 -2.33
N SER A 92 -5.82 16.21 -2.33
CA SER A 92 -6.26 15.54 -3.55
C SER A 92 -7.00 16.53 -4.48
N ILE A 93 -7.91 17.35 -3.94
CA ILE A 93 -8.55 18.44 -4.71
C ILE A 93 -7.49 19.44 -5.21
N ALA A 94 -6.53 19.83 -4.36
CA ALA A 94 -5.43 20.71 -4.77
C ALA A 94 -4.57 20.08 -5.89
N THR A 95 -4.41 18.75 -5.88
CA THR A 95 -3.74 18.02 -6.99
C THR A 95 -4.50 18.23 -8.30
N ALA A 96 -5.84 18.14 -8.28
CA ALA A 96 -6.66 18.41 -9.48
C ALA A 96 -6.51 19.83 -10.01
N GLN A 97 -6.20 20.79 -9.15
CA GLN A 97 -6.03 22.20 -9.49
C GLN A 97 -4.57 22.59 -9.83
N SER A 98 -3.66 21.61 -9.84
CA SER A 98 -2.26 21.88 -10.17
C SER A 98 -2.13 22.39 -11.60
N SER A 99 -1.42 23.52 -11.74
CA SER A 99 -1.14 24.21 -13.02
C SER A 99 0.32 24.06 -13.46
N SER A 100 1.18 23.44 -12.63
CA SER A 100 2.59 23.23 -12.94
C SER A 100 3.10 21.95 -12.30
N PHE A 101 4.19 21.41 -12.87
CA PHE A 101 4.86 20.23 -12.35
C PHE A 101 5.35 20.43 -10.90
N ALA A 102 5.93 21.60 -10.59
CA ALA A 102 6.40 21.90 -9.24
C ALA A 102 5.25 21.89 -8.21
N MET A 103 4.11 22.52 -8.53
CA MET A 103 2.92 22.49 -7.69
C MET A 103 2.42 21.04 -7.50
N LEU A 104 2.34 20.28 -8.58
CA LEU A 104 1.94 18.86 -8.53
C LEU A 104 2.81 18.06 -7.55
N VAL A 105 4.15 18.17 -7.66
CA VAL A 105 5.08 17.45 -6.78
C VAL A 105 4.88 17.84 -5.31
N VAL A 106 4.83 19.13 -5.01
CA VAL A 106 4.65 19.63 -3.63
C VAL A 106 3.33 19.14 -3.04
N VAL A 107 2.23 19.29 -3.77
CA VAL A 107 0.92 18.86 -3.30
C VAL A 107 0.87 17.35 -3.11
N ARG A 108 1.50 16.56 -3.99
CA ARG A 108 1.59 15.09 -3.85
C ARG A 108 2.39 14.66 -2.62
N VAL A 109 3.52 15.33 -2.30
CA VAL A 109 4.26 15.08 -1.05
C VAL A 109 3.38 15.34 0.17
N LEU A 110 2.68 16.47 0.19
CA LEU A 110 1.79 16.83 1.30
C LEU A 110 0.59 15.86 1.41
N THR A 111 -0.01 15.46 0.27
CA THR A 111 -1.06 14.41 0.24
C THR A 111 -0.52 13.12 0.86
N GLY A 112 0.70 12.73 0.51
CA GLY A 112 1.37 11.56 1.08
C GLY A 112 1.54 11.66 2.59
N ILE A 113 1.82 12.85 3.15
CA ILE A 113 1.87 13.05 4.61
C ILE A 113 0.51 12.76 5.25
N GLY A 114 -0.58 13.21 4.65
CA GLY A 114 -1.93 12.90 5.11
C GLY A 114 -2.21 11.40 5.09
N LEU A 115 -1.99 10.73 3.94
CA LEU A 115 -2.18 9.28 3.78
C LEU A 115 -1.31 8.47 4.75
N GLY A 116 -0.03 8.86 4.91
CA GLY A 116 0.89 8.19 5.84
C GLY A 116 0.42 8.29 7.29
N GLY A 117 -0.17 9.43 7.68
CA GLY A 117 -0.73 9.61 9.01
C GLY A 117 -1.97 8.76 9.29
N ALA A 118 -2.75 8.39 8.28
CA ALA A 118 -3.96 7.59 8.43
C ALA A 118 -3.65 6.11 8.73
N MET A 119 -2.73 5.49 8.00
CA MET A 119 -2.51 4.05 7.97
C MET A 119 -2.21 3.41 9.34
N PRO A 120 -1.28 3.91 10.18
CA PRO A 120 -1.04 3.34 11.49
C PRO A 120 -2.29 3.35 12.38
N ASN A 121 -3.10 4.40 12.27
CA ASN A 121 -4.32 4.56 13.04
C ASN A 121 -5.44 3.63 12.56
N LEU A 122 -5.54 3.40 11.25
CA LEU A 122 -6.46 2.42 10.67
C LEU A 122 -6.17 1.00 11.16
N ILE A 123 -4.89 0.59 11.13
CA ILE A 123 -4.45 -0.72 11.62
C ILE A 123 -4.78 -0.87 13.10
N ALA A 124 -4.49 0.15 13.90
CA ALA A 124 -4.74 0.13 15.34
C ALA A 124 -6.24 0.03 15.63
N LEU A 125 -7.06 0.93 15.10
CA LEU A 125 -8.51 0.95 15.35
C LEU A 125 -9.19 -0.32 14.85
N SER A 126 -8.81 -0.84 13.66
CA SER A 126 -9.37 -2.09 13.14
C SER A 126 -9.03 -3.30 14.02
N SER A 127 -7.78 -3.37 14.51
CA SER A 127 -7.33 -4.49 15.36
C SER A 127 -7.93 -4.42 16.77
N GLU A 128 -8.16 -3.23 17.29
CA GLU A 128 -8.71 -3.03 18.65
C GLU A 128 -10.24 -3.18 18.71
N ALA A 129 -10.93 -3.01 17.57
CA ALA A 129 -12.36 -3.19 17.49
C ALA A 129 -12.82 -4.65 17.71
N VAL A 130 -11.93 -5.63 17.54
CA VAL A 130 -12.26 -7.06 17.56
C VAL A 130 -11.48 -7.82 18.63
N PRO A 131 -11.97 -9.02 19.06
CA PRO A 131 -11.23 -9.88 19.97
C PRO A 131 -9.84 -10.28 19.42
N PRO A 132 -8.86 -10.62 20.28
CA PRO A 132 -7.47 -10.94 19.88
C PRO A 132 -7.36 -11.98 18.75
N ARG A 133 -8.21 -13.00 18.77
CA ARG A 133 -8.26 -14.07 17.74
C ARG A 133 -8.66 -13.60 16.35
N SER A 134 -9.30 -12.43 16.21
CA SER A 134 -9.83 -11.91 14.94
C SER A 134 -9.08 -10.69 14.42
N ARG A 135 -8.03 -10.22 15.13
CA ARG A 135 -7.32 -8.98 14.79
C ARG A 135 -6.69 -9.02 13.41
N SER A 136 -6.02 -10.12 13.06
CA SER A 136 -5.40 -10.26 11.73
C SER A 136 -6.43 -10.22 10.61
N SER A 137 -7.56 -10.90 10.79
CA SER A 137 -8.65 -10.89 9.81
C SER A 137 -9.29 -9.51 9.65
N ALA A 138 -9.45 -8.76 10.74
CA ALA A 138 -10.00 -7.40 10.70
C ALA A 138 -9.07 -6.44 9.94
N VAL A 139 -7.77 -6.51 10.20
CA VAL A 139 -6.77 -5.72 9.49
C VAL A 139 -6.71 -6.12 8.01
N ALA A 140 -6.74 -7.42 7.70
CA ALA A 140 -6.76 -7.90 6.31
C ALA A 140 -8.01 -7.41 5.55
N ALA A 141 -9.19 -7.49 6.18
CA ALA A 141 -10.43 -6.99 5.59
C ALA A 141 -10.35 -5.48 5.32
N MET A 142 -9.82 -4.70 6.26
CA MET A 142 -9.60 -3.27 6.07
C MET A 142 -8.63 -3.01 4.90
N TYR A 143 -7.50 -3.74 4.84
CA TYR A 143 -6.51 -3.59 3.77
C TYR A 143 -7.05 -3.91 2.37
N CYS A 144 -8.05 -4.79 2.24
CA CYS A 144 -8.72 -5.05 0.97
C CYS A 144 -9.36 -3.80 0.37
N GLY A 145 -9.65 -2.77 1.17
CA GLY A 145 -10.11 -1.47 0.67
C GLY A 145 -9.14 -0.86 -0.34
N ILE A 146 -7.82 -0.97 -0.13
CA ILE A 146 -6.81 -0.34 -0.99
C ILE A 146 -6.90 -0.79 -2.46
N PRO A 147 -6.85 -2.09 -2.81
CA PRO A 147 -7.01 -2.52 -4.20
C PRO A 147 -8.40 -2.20 -4.76
N PHE A 148 -9.47 -2.25 -3.97
CA PHE A 148 -10.79 -1.82 -4.44
C PHE A 148 -10.85 -0.32 -4.74
N GLY A 149 -10.16 0.52 -3.98
CA GLY A 149 -9.96 1.93 -4.32
C GLY A 149 -9.27 2.11 -5.67
N GLY A 150 -8.26 1.28 -5.97
CA GLY A 150 -7.59 1.24 -7.27
C GLY A 150 -8.51 0.80 -8.42
N VAL A 151 -9.44 -0.13 -8.16
CA VAL A 151 -10.50 -0.46 -9.13
C VAL A 151 -11.33 0.78 -9.45
N ILE A 152 -11.79 1.51 -8.42
CA ILE A 152 -12.58 2.73 -8.62
C ILE A 152 -11.79 3.78 -9.40
N ALA A 153 -10.52 4.03 -9.05
CA ALA A 153 -9.66 4.96 -9.79
C ALA A 153 -9.56 4.59 -11.27
N SER A 154 -9.37 3.30 -11.56
CA SER A 154 -9.26 2.78 -12.92
C SER A 154 -10.55 2.93 -13.70
N LEU A 155 -11.70 2.62 -13.07
CA LEU A 155 -13.02 2.78 -13.69
C LEU A 155 -13.34 4.26 -13.97
N ILE A 156 -13.04 5.18 -13.05
CA ILE A 156 -13.16 6.62 -13.30
C ILE A 156 -12.30 6.99 -14.52
N GLY A 157 -11.06 6.50 -14.57
CA GLY A 157 -10.16 6.70 -15.71
C GLY A 157 -10.71 6.18 -17.03
N VAL A 158 -11.48 5.10 -17.06
CA VAL A 158 -12.13 4.54 -18.25
C VAL A 158 -13.38 5.33 -18.64
N LEU A 159 -14.23 5.64 -17.67
CA LEU A 159 -15.58 6.20 -17.93
C LEU A 159 -15.55 7.67 -18.32
N LEU A 160 -14.58 8.44 -17.81
CA LEU A 160 -14.50 9.87 -18.12
C LEU A 160 -13.74 10.10 -19.42
N ALA A 161 -14.41 10.70 -20.42
CA ALA A 161 -13.87 10.97 -21.74
C ALA A 161 -13.27 12.38 -21.84
N GLY A 162 -12.09 12.55 -22.43
CA GLY A 162 -11.43 13.84 -22.65
C GLY A 162 -10.03 13.96 -22.03
N ASP A 163 -9.19 14.83 -22.61
CA ASP A 163 -7.77 14.93 -22.23
C ASP A 163 -7.54 15.70 -20.92
N THR A 164 -8.42 16.63 -20.59
CA THR A 164 -8.37 17.44 -19.35
C THR A 164 -9.03 16.74 -18.15
N GLU A 165 -9.72 15.64 -18.36
CA GLU A 165 -10.59 14.99 -17.36
C GLU A 165 -9.85 14.10 -16.36
N TRP A 166 -8.52 13.98 -16.47
CA TRP A 166 -7.72 13.31 -15.43
C TRP A 166 -7.92 13.95 -14.05
N ARG A 167 -8.30 15.23 -13.99
CA ARG A 167 -8.57 15.96 -12.75
C ARG A 167 -9.75 15.40 -11.98
N HIS A 168 -10.75 14.84 -12.67
CA HIS A 168 -11.95 14.27 -12.03
C HIS A 168 -11.61 13.12 -11.09
N ILE A 169 -10.56 12.33 -11.36
CA ILE A 169 -10.11 11.26 -10.47
C ILE A 169 -9.72 11.85 -9.11
N PHE A 170 -9.02 12.98 -9.12
CA PHE A 170 -8.58 13.66 -7.90
C PHE A 170 -9.71 14.46 -7.22
N TYR A 171 -10.67 15.00 -7.97
CA TYR A 171 -11.87 15.60 -7.37
C TYR A 171 -12.71 14.56 -6.63
N VAL A 172 -12.94 13.39 -7.23
CA VAL A 172 -13.63 12.28 -6.56
C VAL A 172 -12.79 11.77 -5.38
N GLY A 173 -11.47 11.60 -5.59
CA GLY A 173 -10.51 11.18 -4.58
C GLY A 173 -10.41 12.13 -3.38
N GLY A 174 -10.74 13.42 -3.57
CA GLY A 174 -10.76 14.41 -2.51
C GLY A 174 -12.13 14.62 -1.88
N ALA A 175 -13.19 14.66 -2.69
CA ALA A 175 -14.55 14.82 -2.20
C ALA A 175 -14.98 13.66 -1.29
N GLY A 176 -14.66 12.41 -1.67
CA GLY A 176 -14.99 11.22 -0.89
C GLY A 176 -14.48 11.29 0.56
N PRO A 177 -13.17 11.50 0.80
CA PRO A 177 -12.64 11.67 2.14
C PRO A 177 -13.28 12.83 2.91
N LEU A 178 -13.47 13.99 2.27
CA LEU A 178 -14.07 15.16 2.93
C LEU A 178 -15.52 14.91 3.36
N LEU A 179 -16.30 14.20 2.54
CA LEU A 179 -17.67 13.78 2.90
C LEU A 179 -17.67 12.74 4.03
N LEU A 180 -16.62 11.94 4.14
CA LEU A 180 -16.48 10.95 5.20
C LEU A 180 -16.07 11.57 6.54
N VAL A 181 -15.38 12.73 6.56
CA VAL A 181 -14.91 13.40 7.79
C VAL A 181 -16.04 13.61 8.83
N PRO A 182 -17.20 14.21 8.51
CA PRO A 182 -18.27 14.37 9.50
C PRO A 182 -18.82 13.03 10.01
N VAL A 183 -18.90 12.02 9.15
CA VAL A 183 -19.32 10.67 9.53
C VAL A 183 -18.35 10.05 10.54
N LEU A 184 -17.03 10.20 10.29
CA LEU A 184 -15.98 9.76 11.21
C LEU A 184 -16.05 10.50 12.55
N ALA A 185 -16.30 11.80 12.52
CA ALA A 185 -16.41 12.61 13.73
C ALA A 185 -17.53 12.10 14.66
N VAL A 186 -18.66 11.70 14.08
CA VAL A 186 -19.83 11.21 14.83
C VAL A 186 -19.71 9.73 15.20
N LEU A 187 -19.41 8.86 14.23
CA LEU A 187 -19.57 7.41 14.38
C LEU A 187 -18.32 6.66 14.79
N LEU A 188 -17.11 7.20 14.52
CA LEU A 188 -15.87 6.50 14.86
C LEU A 188 -15.58 6.61 16.35
N PRO A 189 -15.42 5.50 17.10
CA PRO A 189 -15.00 5.55 18.51
C PRO A 189 -13.53 5.87 18.65
N GLU A 190 -13.12 6.44 19.80
CA GLU A 190 -11.70 6.56 20.14
C GLU A 190 -11.11 5.20 20.51
N SER A 191 -9.81 5.04 20.32
CA SER A 191 -9.06 3.84 20.69
C SER A 191 -9.13 3.55 22.19
N ARG A 192 -9.51 2.32 22.53
CA ARG A 192 -9.53 1.86 23.93
C ARG A 192 -8.13 1.82 24.52
N ALA A 193 -7.16 1.30 23.77
CA ALA A 193 -5.77 1.26 24.23
C ALA A 193 -5.21 2.66 24.50
N TYR A 194 -5.63 3.68 23.76
CA TYR A 194 -5.28 5.06 24.07
C TYR A 194 -5.90 5.55 25.39
N LEU A 195 -7.17 5.22 25.63
CA LEU A 195 -7.89 5.63 26.84
C LEU A 195 -7.33 4.93 28.09
N ASP A 196 -6.92 3.66 27.97
CA ASP A 196 -6.40 2.85 29.06
C ASP A 196 -4.95 3.21 29.45
N VAL A 197 -4.12 3.65 28.48
CA VAL A 197 -2.67 3.93 28.66
C VAL A 197 -2.39 5.39 29.01
N ALA A 198 -3.37 6.25 29.09
CA ALA A 198 -3.18 7.68 29.40
C ALA A 198 -2.44 7.97 30.73
N GLY A 199 -1.97 6.94 31.46
CA GLY A 199 -1.27 7.04 32.75
C GLY A 199 0.01 6.23 32.92
N THR A 200 0.41 5.35 32.00
CA THR A 200 1.57 4.44 32.25
C THR A 200 2.62 4.51 31.16
N ARG A 201 3.77 5.12 31.47
CA ARG A 201 5.00 5.04 30.67
C ARG A 201 5.66 3.67 30.93
N ALA A 202 5.43 2.70 30.06
CA ALA A 202 6.26 1.49 30.05
C ALA A 202 7.66 1.82 29.53
N ALA A 203 8.70 1.29 30.19
CA ALA A 203 10.09 1.41 29.76
C ALA A 203 10.25 0.77 28.36
N ARG A 204 10.57 1.57 27.36
CA ARG A 204 10.77 1.10 25.97
C ARG A 204 12.17 0.52 25.83
N ALA A 205 12.28 -0.74 25.40
CA ALA A 205 13.55 -1.32 24.97
C ALA A 205 14.19 -0.45 23.87
N SER A 206 15.52 -0.37 23.83
CA SER A 206 16.24 0.34 22.76
C SER A 206 15.86 -0.23 21.41
N VAL A 207 15.55 0.64 20.44
CA VAL A 207 15.20 0.26 19.05
C VAL A 207 16.31 -0.60 18.43
N ALA A 208 17.58 -0.23 18.62
CA ALA A 208 18.72 -0.99 18.12
C ALA A 208 18.79 -2.41 18.72
N HIS A 209 18.56 -2.56 20.03
CA HIS A 209 18.51 -3.88 20.67
C HIS A 209 17.32 -4.72 20.18
N THR A 210 16.16 -4.09 19.94
CA THR A 210 14.99 -4.76 19.39
C THR A 210 15.28 -5.35 18.00
N LEU A 211 15.92 -4.59 17.13
CA LEU A 211 16.15 -4.95 15.74
C LEU A 211 17.35 -5.89 15.55
N PHE A 212 18.43 -5.67 16.30
CA PHE A 212 19.71 -6.33 16.04
C PHE A 212 20.21 -7.18 17.22
N GLY A 213 19.62 -7.06 18.40
CA GLY A 213 19.99 -7.84 19.59
C GLY A 213 19.58 -9.31 19.49
N GLY A 214 20.17 -10.20 20.33
CA GLY A 214 19.81 -11.62 20.44
C GLY A 214 19.94 -12.40 19.13
N GLY A 215 20.89 -12.07 18.26
CA GLY A 215 21.11 -12.76 16.99
C GLY A 215 20.08 -12.46 15.87
N ARG A 216 19.18 -11.48 16.09
CA ARG A 216 18.10 -11.12 15.14
C ARG A 216 18.55 -10.32 13.93
N ALA A 217 19.76 -9.77 13.92
CA ALA A 217 20.26 -8.88 12.84
C ALA A 217 20.05 -9.46 11.44
N SER A 218 20.41 -10.71 11.23
CA SER A 218 20.28 -11.34 9.91
C SER A 218 18.82 -11.61 9.52
N ALA A 219 17.93 -11.89 10.48
CA ALA A 219 16.50 -12.03 10.22
C ALA A 219 15.87 -10.67 9.90
N THR A 220 16.23 -9.62 10.64
CA THR A 220 15.81 -8.24 10.37
C THR A 220 16.25 -7.78 8.99
N LEU A 221 17.52 -7.99 8.61
CA LEU A 221 18.02 -7.62 7.28
C LEU A 221 17.32 -8.40 6.16
N ALA A 222 17.13 -9.71 6.32
CA ALA A 222 16.41 -10.53 5.34
C ALA A 222 14.95 -10.05 5.16
N LEU A 223 14.27 -9.73 6.26
CA LEU A 223 12.93 -9.17 6.24
C LEU A 223 12.90 -7.82 5.52
N TRP A 224 13.84 -6.92 5.83
CA TRP A 224 13.94 -5.61 5.22
C TRP A 224 14.20 -5.67 3.72
N ILE A 225 15.12 -6.53 3.28
CA ILE A 225 15.41 -6.75 1.86
C ILE A 225 14.16 -7.26 1.15
N SER A 226 13.47 -8.24 1.73
CA SER A 226 12.25 -8.79 1.16
C SER A 226 11.15 -7.73 1.03
N TYR A 227 10.90 -6.92 2.08
CA TYR A 227 9.94 -5.82 2.03
C TYR A 227 10.33 -4.78 0.99
N PHE A 228 11.56 -4.30 1.02
CA PHE A 228 12.07 -3.27 0.12
C PHE A 228 11.91 -3.68 -1.34
N CYS A 229 12.41 -4.87 -1.70
CA CYS A 229 12.34 -5.36 -3.08
C CYS A 229 10.90 -5.65 -3.53
N THR A 230 10.06 -6.21 -2.65
CA THR A 230 8.65 -6.46 -3.00
C THR A 230 7.88 -5.15 -3.23
N LEU A 231 8.14 -4.12 -2.42
CA LEU A 231 7.48 -2.82 -2.59
C LEU A 231 8.02 -2.04 -3.80
N ILE A 232 9.29 -2.25 -4.20
CA ILE A 232 9.78 -1.76 -5.49
C ILE A 232 8.87 -2.27 -6.62
N VAL A 233 8.65 -3.58 -6.68
CA VAL A 233 7.85 -4.20 -7.74
C VAL A 233 6.39 -3.77 -7.67
N LEU A 234 5.82 -3.75 -6.46
CA LEU A 234 4.44 -3.32 -6.26
C LEU A 234 4.19 -1.90 -6.76
N TYR A 235 4.97 -0.93 -6.27
CA TYR A 235 4.76 0.47 -6.61
C TYR A 235 5.22 0.83 -8.02
N PHE A 236 6.16 0.08 -8.59
CA PHE A 236 6.44 0.12 -10.02
C PHE A 236 5.17 -0.21 -10.83
N LEU A 237 4.52 -1.36 -10.56
CA LEU A 237 3.32 -1.76 -11.29
C LEU A 237 2.14 -0.82 -11.02
N LEU A 238 1.89 -0.44 -9.76
CA LEU A 238 0.80 0.47 -9.42
C LEU A 238 0.84 1.79 -10.22
N ASN A 239 2.03 2.33 -10.44
CA ASN A 239 2.19 3.64 -11.06
C ASN A 239 2.43 3.57 -12.58
N TRP A 240 3.26 2.62 -13.05
CA TRP A 240 3.68 2.57 -14.43
C TRP A 240 2.84 1.65 -15.32
N LEU A 241 2.09 0.69 -14.77
CA LEU A 241 1.34 -0.28 -15.56
C LEU A 241 0.41 0.40 -16.59
N PRO A 242 -0.38 1.46 -16.24
CA PRO A 242 -1.21 2.13 -17.24
C PRO A 242 -0.39 2.74 -18.38
N SER A 243 0.72 3.43 -18.08
CA SER A 243 1.59 4.05 -19.09
C SER A 243 2.28 3.01 -19.97
N LEU A 244 2.71 1.88 -19.38
CA LEU A 244 3.33 0.77 -20.14
C LEU A 244 2.34 0.09 -21.07
N MET A 245 1.08 -0.05 -20.66
CA MET A 245 0.03 -0.62 -21.49
C MET A 245 -0.35 0.34 -22.64
N ALA A 246 -0.43 1.64 -22.37
CA ALA A 246 -0.63 2.65 -23.40
C ALA A 246 0.53 2.67 -24.41
N ALA A 247 1.79 2.55 -23.94
CA ALA A 247 2.96 2.45 -24.82
C ALA A 247 2.99 1.17 -25.69
N ARG A 248 2.23 0.13 -25.30
CA ARG A 248 2.02 -1.08 -26.11
C ARG A 248 0.87 -0.95 -27.13
N GLY A 249 0.28 0.23 -27.24
CA GLY A 249 -0.77 0.52 -28.22
C GLY A 249 -2.18 0.12 -27.77
N LEU A 250 -2.40 -0.21 -26.48
CA LEU A 250 -3.74 -0.43 -25.96
C LEU A 250 -4.48 0.92 -25.89
N ASP A 251 -5.74 0.88 -26.29
CA ASP A 251 -6.62 2.01 -26.08
C ASP A 251 -6.90 2.23 -24.58
N ARG A 252 -7.51 3.35 -24.28
CA ARG A 252 -7.78 3.80 -22.91
C ARG A 252 -8.64 2.81 -22.12
N ALA A 253 -9.67 2.24 -22.74
CA ALA A 253 -10.57 1.31 -22.07
C ALA A 253 -9.83 0.03 -21.68
N HIS A 254 -9.05 -0.53 -22.61
CA HIS A 254 -8.23 -1.71 -22.34
C HIS A 254 -7.14 -1.44 -21.32
N VAL A 255 -6.47 -0.28 -21.35
CA VAL A 255 -5.50 0.12 -20.30
C VAL A 255 -6.15 0.12 -18.91
N GLY A 256 -7.31 0.74 -18.78
CA GLY A 256 -8.03 0.79 -17.51
C GLY A 256 -8.50 -0.60 -17.05
N LEU A 257 -8.99 -1.44 -17.95
CA LEU A 257 -9.42 -2.81 -17.62
C LEU A 257 -8.24 -3.70 -17.19
N VAL A 258 -7.05 -3.54 -17.76
CA VAL A 258 -5.83 -4.23 -17.26
C VAL A 258 -5.51 -3.79 -15.84
N GLN A 259 -5.65 -2.50 -15.52
CA GLN A 259 -5.43 -2.00 -14.15
C GLN A 259 -6.53 -2.50 -13.19
N VAL A 260 -7.79 -2.58 -13.63
CA VAL A 260 -8.89 -3.21 -12.86
C VAL A 260 -8.55 -4.67 -12.57
N ALA A 261 -8.12 -5.44 -13.59
CA ALA A 261 -7.75 -6.83 -13.42
C ALA A 261 -6.62 -7.00 -12.39
N PHE A 262 -5.59 -6.17 -12.45
CA PHE A 262 -4.50 -6.14 -11.47
C PHE A 262 -5.01 -5.91 -10.05
N ASN A 263 -5.89 -4.94 -9.84
CA ASN A 263 -6.42 -4.62 -8.52
C ASN A 263 -7.40 -5.67 -7.98
N VAL A 264 -8.29 -6.20 -8.84
CA VAL A 264 -9.19 -7.31 -8.45
C VAL A 264 -8.38 -8.53 -8.05
N GLY A 265 -7.37 -8.89 -8.85
CA GLY A 265 -6.41 -9.93 -8.49
C GLY A 265 -5.77 -9.68 -7.14
N GLY A 266 -5.36 -8.43 -6.88
CA GLY A 266 -4.76 -8.00 -5.63
C GLY A 266 -5.66 -8.18 -4.41
N GLY A 267 -6.93 -7.80 -4.52
CA GLY A 267 -7.92 -7.98 -3.45
C GLY A 267 -8.16 -9.47 -3.14
N LEU A 268 -8.36 -10.29 -4.18
CA LEU A 268 -8.53 -11.72 -4.02
C LEU A 268 -7.27 -12.41 -3.50
N GLY A 269 -6.09 -11.97 -3.95
CA GLY A 269 -4.80 -12.45 -3.49
C GLY A 269 -4.55 -12.18 -2.02
N ALA A 270 -4.88 -10.98 -1.53
CA ALA A 270 -4.74 -10.61 -0.13
C ALA A 270 -5.54 -11.54 0.79
N LEU A 271 -6.77 -11.88 0.40
CA LEU A 271 -7.62 -12.81 1.14
C LEU A 271 -7.14 -14.26 1.00
N GLY A 272 -6.88 -14.71 -0.23
CA GLY A 272 -6.56 -16.11 -0.52
C GLY A 272 -5.18 -16.54 -0.01
N ILE A 273 -4.14 -15.72 -0.24
CA ILE A 273 -2.77 -16.02 0.19
C ILE A 273 -2.66 -15.87 1.72
N GLY A 274 -3.36 -14.89 2.31
CA GLY A 274 -3.47 -14.77 3.77
C GLY A 274 -4.08 -16.03 4.40
N ALA A 275 -5.21 -16.50 3.89
CA ALA A 275 -5.85 -17.73 4.35
C ALA A 275 -4.99 -18.99 4.11
N ALA A 276 -4.20 -19.02 3.03
CA ALA A 276 -3.26 -20.12 2.76
C ALA A 276 -2.14 -20.17 3.80
N LEU A 277 -1.68 -19.01 4.29
CA LEU A 277 -0.63 -18.94 5.32
C LEU A 277 -1.08 -19.54 6.66
N ASP A 278 -2.38 -19.44 6.99
CA ASP A 278 -2.96 -20.02 8.19
C ASP A 278 -3.10 -21.55 8.11
N ARG A 279 -3.16 -22.13 6.89
CA ARG A 279 -3.44 -23.55 6.66
C ARG A 279 -2.25 -24.37 6.16
N MET A 280 -1.25 -23.70 5.60
CA MET A 280 -0.12 -24.35 4.93
C MET A 280 1.20 -23.92 5.58
N ARG A 281 2.27 -24.69 5.31
CA ARG A 281 3.62 -24.33 5.74
C ARG A 281 4.04 -22.99 5.10
N ALA A 282 4.50 -22.05 5.89
CA ALA A 282 4.92 -20.72 5.44
C ALA A 282 5.91 -20.77 4.25
N SER A 283 6.84 -21.75 4.23
CA SER A 283 7.79 -21.92 3.13
C SER A 283 7.13 -22.25 1.79
N ARG A 284 6.04 -23.03 1.79
CA ARG A 284 5.29 -23.34 0.55
C ARG A 284 4.51 -22.11 0.07
N VAL A 285 3.87 -21.39 0.98
CA VAL A 285 3.10 -20.19 0.64
C VAL A 285 4.02 -19.11 0.10
N VAL A 286 5.12 -18.81 0.78
CA VAL A 286 6.10 -17.81 0.35
C VAL A 286 6.77 -18.20 -0.96
N GLY A 287 7.18 -19.46 -1.10
CA GLY A 287 7.76 -19.97 -2.36
C GLY A 287 6.78 -19.89 -3.53
N GLY A 288 5.54 -20.32 -3.33
CA GLY A 288 4.47 -20.24 -4.33
C GLY A 288 4.12 -18.80 -4.70
N MET A 289 4.07 -17.90 -3.72
CA MET A 289 3.83 -16.49 -3.92
C MET A 289 4.91 -15.84 -4.81
N TYR A 290 6.19 -16.00 -4.48
CA TYR A 290 7.26 -15.41 -5.27
C TYR A 290 7.41 -16.07 -6.65
N ALA A 291 7.19 -17.39 -6.75
CA ALA A 291 7.10 -18.06 -8.05
C ALA A 291 5.95 -17.48 -8.90
N GLY A 292 4.79 -17.26 -8.28
CA GLY A 292 3.65 -16.61 -8.91
C GLY A 292 3.95 -15.18 -9.37
N ILE A 293 4.68 -14.39 -8.58
CA ILE A 293 5.13 -13.05 -8.99
C ILE A 293 6.03 -13.14 -10.22
N VAL A 294 7.06 -13.98 -10.21
CA VAL A 294 7.99 -14.13 -11.34
C VAL A 294 7.25 -14.58 -12.59
N LEU A 295 6.41 -15.61 -12.50
CA LEU A 295 5.66 -16.12 -13.63
C LEU A 295 4.67 -15.11 -14.20
N SER A 296 3.96 -14.38 -13.34
CA SER A 296 3.02 -13.35 -13.78
C SER A 296 3.71 -12.15 -14.42
N LEU A 297 4.89 -11.74 -13.91
CA LEU A 297 5.70 -10.69 -14.53
C LEU A 297 6.24 -11.14 -15.90
N ALA A 298 6.73 -12.38 -16.02
CA ALA A 298 7.16 -12.94 -17.30
C ALA A 298 6.00 -13.02 -18.30
N ALA A 299 4.83 -13.49 -17.84
CA ALA A 299 3.62 -13.54 -18.65
C ALA A 299 3.19 -12.12 -19.10
N LEU A 300 3.22 -11.13 -18.19
CA LEU A 300 2.86 -9.76 -18.49
C LEU A 300 3.83 -9.11 -19.51
N ALA A 301 5.12 -9.44 -19.43
CA ALA A 301 6.12 -8.99 -20.41
C ALA A 301 5.91 -9.62 -21.79
N ALA A 302 5.59 -10.92 -21.84
CA ALA A 302 5.47 -11.69 -23.09
C ALA A 302 4.08 -11.67 -23.72
N ALA A 303 3.04 -11.25 -23.03
CA ALA A 303 1.64 -11.30 -23.49
C ALA A 303 1.43 -10.49 -24.79
N PRO A 304 0.84 -11.09 -25.85
CA PRO A 304 0.73 -10.41 -27.15
C PRO A 304 -0.50 -9.52 -27.28
N GLY A 305 -1.56 -9.71 -26.49
CA GLY A 305 -2.83 -9.03 -26.67
C GLY A 305 -3.56 -8.74 -25.37
N PHE A 306 -4.67 -7.99 -25.46
CA PHE A 306 -5.42 -7.51 -24.29
C PHE A 306 -5.82 -8.61 -23.32
N ALA A 307 -6.44 -9.70 -23.78
CA ALA A 307 -6.92 -10.75 -22.88
C ALA A 307 -5.78 -11.41 -22.07
N SER A 308 -4.65 -11.69 -22.74
CA SER A 308 -3.46 -12.26 -22.05
C SER A 308 -2.79 -11.25 -21.13
N LEU A 309 -2.77 -9.95 -21.48
CA LEU A 309 -2.30 -8.88 -20.61
C LEU A 309 -3.18 -8.72 -19.37
N ALA A 310 -4.50 -8.75 -19.53
CA ALA A 310 -5.44 -8.65 -18.41
C ALA A 310 -5.31 -9.87 -17.47
N ALA A 311 -5.19 -11.08 -18.00
CA ALA A 311 -4.98 -12.29 -17.21
C ALA A 311 -3.63 -12.27 -16.47
N ALA A 312 -2.56 -11.86 -17.14
CA ALA A 312 -1.24 -11.73 -16.52
C ALA A 312 -1.22 -10.63 -15.46
N ALA A 313 -1.88 -9.49 -15.70
CA ALA A 313 -2.02 -8.41 -14.73
C ALA A 313 -2.84 -8.85 -13.50
N PHE A 314 -3.94 -9.59 -13.70
CA PHE A 314 -4.71 -10.19 -12.60
C PHE A 314 -3.82 -11.09 -11.74
N ALA A 315 -3.05 -12.00 -12.35
CA ALA A 315 -2.13 -12.87 -11.64
C ALA A 315 -1.01 -12.07 -10.92
N ALA A 316 -0.45 -11.05 -11.58
CA ALA A 316 0.55 -10.18 -10.96
C ALA A 316 -0.03 -9.45 -9.74
N GLY A 317 -1.23 -8.88 -9.84
CA GLY A 317 -1.92 -8.28 -8.72
C GLY A 317 -2.15 -9.27 -7.57
N MET A 318 -2.65 -10.46 -7.88
CA MET A 318 -2.92 -11.50 -6.92
C MET A 318 -1.68 -11.87 -6.09
N PHE A 319 -0.54 -12.04 -6.73
CA PHE A 319 0.68 -12.43 -6.03
C PHE A 319 1.46 -11.25 -5.44
N VAL A 320 1.52 -10.09 -6.10
CA VAL A 320 2.29 -8.93 -5.61
C VAL A 320 1.56 -8.23 -4.46
N ILE A 321 0.27 -7.87 -4.63
CA ILE A 321 -0.51 -7.21 -3.58
C ILE A 321 -0.83 -8.22 -2.46
N GLY A 322 -1.24 -9.44 -2.82
CA GLY A 322 -1.47 -10.50 -1.84
C GLY A 322 -0.22 -10.86 -1.04
N GLY A 323 0.95 -10.80 -1.66
CA GLY A 323 2.24 -11.02 -1.02
C GLY A 323 2.57 -10.04 0.09
N GLN A 324 2.06 -8.82 0.01
CA GLN A 324 2.24 -7.84 1.08
C GLN A 324 1.63 -8.31 2.41
N SER A 325 0.49 -8.99 2.37
CA SER A 325 -0.13 -9.59 3.57
C SER A 325 0.77 -10.62 4.22
N VAL A 326 1.47 -11.43 3.43
CA VAL A 326 2.43 -12.44 3.91
C VAL A 326 3.62 -11.77 4.60
N LEU A 327 4.15 -10.70 4.03
CA LEU A 327 5.27 -9.97 4.63
C LEU A 327 4.88 -9.38 6.00
N TYR A 328 3.68 -8.83 6.16
CA TYR A 328 3.17 -8.38 7.46
C TYR A 328 3.09 -9.53 8.46
N ALA A 329 2.59 -10.69 8.06
CA ALA A 329 2.50 -11.86 8.91
C ALA A 329 3.89 -12.37 9.32
N LEU A 330 4.85 -12.46 8.39
CA LEU A 330 6.23 -12.83 8.68
C LEU A 330 6.88 -11.88 9.69
N ALA A 331 6.73 -10.56 9.48
CA ALA A 331 7.24 -9.57 10.42
C ALA A 331 6.70 -9.79 11.85
N ALA A 332 5.40 -10.11 11.97
CA ALA A 332 4.78 -10.35 13.27
C ALA A 332 5.28 -11.63 13.97
N ILE A 333 5.71 -12.65 13.21
CA ILE A 333 6.19 -13.94 13.73
C ILE A 333 7.64 -13.84 14.23
N TYR A 334 8.49 -13.02 13.58
CA TYR A 334 9.93 -12.98 13.88
C TYR A 334 10.32 -12.04 15.02
N TYR A 335 9.43 -11.18 15.49
CA TYR A 335 9.70 -10.32 16.63
C TYR A 335 8.90 -10.78 17.87
N PRO A 336 9.55 -10.89 19.06
CA PRO A 336 8.87 -11.16 20.34
C PRO A 336 7.72 -10.19 20.56
N THR A 337 6.68 -10.64 21.26
CA THR A 337 5.45 -9.86 21.48
C THR A 337 5.72 -8.47 22.05
N ALA A 338 6.64 -8.35 23.02
CA ALA A 338 7.02 -7.07 23.64
C ALA A 338 7.72 -6.08 22.68
N MET A 339 8.33 -6.57 21.58
CA MET A 339 9.13 -5.78 20.64
C MET A 339 8.50 -5.74 19.23
N ARG A 340 7.39 -6.46 19.04
CA ARG A 340 6.73 -6.68 17.72
C ARG A 340 6.37 -5.37 17.01
N GLY A 341 5.83 -4.41 17.75
CA GLY A 341 5.45 -3.10 17.18
C GLY A 341 6.64 -2.36 16.56
N THR A 342 7.78 -2.32 17.25
CA THR A 342 9.01 -1.70 16.75
C THR A 342 9.58 -2.46 15.55
N GLY A 343 9.62 -3.79 15.61
CA GLY A 343 10.16 -4.63 14.55
C GLY A 343 9.35 -4.55 13.25
N VAL A 344 8.02 -4.70 13.34
CA VAL A 344 7.11 -4.57 12.21
C VAL A 344 7.14 -3.16 11.65
N GLY A 345 7.11 -2.14 12.52
CA GLY A 345 7.17 -0.74 12.10
C GLY A 345 8.45 -0.41 11.32
N ALA A 346 9.60 -0.91 11.76
CA ALA A 346 10.86 -0.73 11.07
C ALA A 346 10.87 -1.43 9.69
N ALA A 347 10.36 -2.66 9.61
CA ALA A 347 10.26 -3.40 8.34
C ALA A 347 9.37 -2.65 7.33
N VAL A 348 8.21 -2.16 7.78
CA VAL A 348 7.30 -1.36 6.96
C VAL A 348 7.97 -0.05 6.50
N ALA A 349 8.68 0.63 7.39
CA ALA A 349 9.39 1.87 7.05
C ALA A 349 10.45 1.65 5.96
N VAL A 350 11.26 0.59 6.07
CA VAL A 350 12.24 0.22 5.03
C VAL A 350 11.53 -0.16 3.72
N GLY A 351 10.43 -0.93 3.80
CA GLY A 351 9.61 -1.24 2.63
C GLY A 351 9.11 0.02 1.92
N ARG A 352 8.67 1.04 2.66
CA ARG A 352 8.23 2.32 2.08
C ARG A 352 9.33 3.04 1.28
N LEU A 353 10.61 2.87 1.62
CA LEU A 353 11.70 3.34 0.76
C LEU A 353 11.66 2.64 -0.61
N GLY A 354 11.33 1.34 -0.65
CA GLY A 354 11.12 0.60 -1.90
C GLY A 354 9.99 1.20 -2.75
N SER A 355 8.92 1.68 -2.11
CA SER A 355 7.81 2.32 -2.82
C SER A 355 8.19 3.65 -3.49
N VAL A 356 9.21 4.33 -2.98
CA VAL A 356 9.79 5.53 -3.61
C VAL A 356 10.76 5.15 -4.74
N VAL A 357 11.62 4.16 -4.49
CA VAL A 357 12.64 3.71 -5.44
C VAL A 357 12.01 3.03 -6.67
N GLY A 358 10.93 2.26 -6.50
CA GLY A 358 10.31 1.50 -7.58
C GLY A 358 9.93 2.33 -8.81
N PRO A 359 9.10 3.37 -8.68
CA PRO A 359 8.76 4.24 -9.79
C PRO A 359 9.98 4.97 -10.38
N LEU A 360 10.95 5.39 -9.55
CA LEU A 360 12.17 6.06 -10.00
C LEU A 360 13.10 5.11 -10.78
N ALA A 361 13.25 3.87 -10.33
CA ALA A 361 14.09 2.89 -11.03
C ALA A 361 13.56 2.57 -12.43
N ALA A 362 12.25 2.55 -12.62
CA ALA A 362 11.65 2.36 -13.93
C ALA A 362 11.98 3.50 -14.90
N THR A 363 12.14 4.74 -14.39
CA THR A 363 12.44 5.89 -15.25
C THR A 363 13.79 5.78 -15.95
N THR A 364 14.78 5.17 -15.31
CA THR A 364 16.12 5.01 -15.91
C THR A 364 16.07 4.12 -17.15
N LEU A 365 15.28 3.04 -17.11
CA LEU A 365 15.09 2.14 -18.25
C LEU A 365 14.24 2.78 -19.35
N LEU A 366 13.15 3.45 -18.95
CA LEU A 366 12.26 4.13 -19.91
C LEU A 366 12.96 5.32 -20.57
N ALA A 367 13.73 6.11 -19.83
CA ALA A 367 14.53 7.22 -20.38
C ALA A 367 15.63 6.72 -21.34
N ALA A 368 16.14 5.49 -21.13
CA ALA A 368 17.04 4.82 -22.05
C ALA A 368 16.34 4.21 -23.27
N GLY A 369 15.05 4.50 -23.50
CA GLY A 369 14.26 4.02 -24.63
C GLY A 369 13.92 2.52 -24.59
N ARG A 370 14.03 1.87 -23.42
CA ARG A 370 13.70 0.44 -23.30
C ARG A 370 12.19 0.20 -23.43
N SER A 371 11.82 -0.85 -24.14
CA SER A 371 10.43 -1.22 -24.37
C SER A 371 9.73 -1.69 -23.09
N ALA A 372 8.39 -1.57 -23.03
CA ALA A 372 7.59 -1.99 -21.90
C ALA A 372 7.86 -3.43 -21.42
N PRO A 373 7.99 -4.44 -22.30
CA PRO A 373 8.36 -5.81 -21.88
C PRO A 373 9.70 -5.87 -21.13
N ILE A 374 10.72 -5.14 -21.59
CA ILE A 374 12.05 -5.11 -20.94
C ILE A 374 11.95 -4.46 -19.56
N VAL A 375 11.20 -3.36 -19.43
CA VAL A 375 11.02 -2.67 -18.15
C VAL A 375 10.27 -3.55 -17.15
N ILE A 376 9.23 -4.25 -17.59
CA ILE A 376 8.50 -5.22 -16.73
C ILE A 376 9.44 -6.37 -16.34
N GLY A 377 10.16 -6.95 -17.30
CA GLY A 377 11.10 -8.06 -17.08
C GLY A 377 12.23 -7.70 -16.11
N ALA A 378 12.67 -6.43 -16.08
CA ALA A 378 13.71 -5.95 -15.17
C ALA A 378 13.29 -6.03 -13.68
N SER A 379 12.01 -6.15 -13.37
CA SER A 379 11.52 -6.38 -12.00
C SER A 379 11.67 -7.84 -11.53
N ILE A 380 11.93 -8.79 -12.44
CA ILE A 380 12.12 -10.21 -12.10
C ILE A 380 13.36 -10.43 -11.21
N PRO A 381 14.56 -9.93 -11.55
CA PRO A 381 15.73 -10.05 -10.66
C PRO A 381 15.49 -9.47 -9.26
N VAL A 382 14.79 -8.33 -9.16
CA VAL A 382 14.42 -7.71 -7.88
C VAL A 382 13.50 -8.65 -7.08
N THR A 383 12.54 -9.27 -7.75
CA THR A 383 11.64 -10.28 -7.14
C THR A 383 12.41 -11.50 -6.65
N LEU A 384 13.41 -11.97 -7.40
CA LEU A 384 14.24 -13.12 -7.00
C LEU A 384 15.06 -12.81 -5.75
N VAL A 385 15.61 -11.59 -5.63
CA VAL A 385 16.31 -11.15 -4.41
C VAL A 385 15.35 -11.15 -3.22
N ALA A 386 14.10 -10.62 -3.40
CA ALA A 386 13.09 -10.65 -2.37
C ALA A 386 12.72 -12.08 -1.94
N ALA A 387 12.57 -12.99 -2.91
CA ALA A 387 12.27 -14.40 -2.68
C ALA A 387 13.36 -15.11 -1.87
N VAL A 388 14.62 -14.94 -2.26
CA VAL A 388 15.76 -15.53 -1.55
C VAL A 388 15.80 -15.00 -0.11
N ALA A 389 15.66 -13.68 0.08
CA ALA A 389 15.65 -13.08 1.40
C ALA A 389 14.52 -13.63 2.28
N ALA A 390 13.28 -13.73 1.75
CA ALA A 390 12.14 -14.27 2.48
C ALA A 390 12.30 -15.76 2.83
N LEU A 391 12.84 -16.57 1.92
CA LEU A 391 13.07 -18.00 2.16
C LEU A 391 14.20 -18.22 3.17
N LEU A 392 15.26 -17.41 3.16
CA LEU A 392 16.31 -17.41 4.17
C LEU A 392 15.76 -17.02 5.55
N LEU A 393 14.85 -16.05 5.60
CA LEU A 393 14.17 -15.66 6.84
C LEU A 393 13.41 -16.85 7.44
N ILE A 394 12.59 -17.56 6.65
CA ILE A 394 11.75 -18.66 7.13
C ILE A 394 12.56 -19.87 7.65
N ARG A 395 13.78 -20.07 7.17
CA ARG A 395 14.68 -21.12 7.66
C ARG A 395 15.27 -20.84 9.03
N ARG A 396 15.11 -19.62 9.55
CA ARG A 396 15.65 -19.24 10.85
C ARG A 396 14.72 -19.65 11.98
N PRO A 397 15.26 -19.94 13.18
CA PRO A 397 14.43 -20.21 14.34
C PRO A 397 13.55 -18.98 14.62
N GLN A 398 12.27 -19.23 14.83
CA GLN A 398 11.34 -18.21 15.28
C GLN A 398 11.69 -17.77 16.69
N ALA A 399 11.49 -16.50 17.02
CA ALA A 399 11.64 -16.04 18.40
C ALA A 399 10.62 -16.82 19.26
N ARG A 400 11.12 -17.63 20.18
CA ARG A 400 10.28 -18.21 21.24
C ARG A 400 10.05 -17.11 22.27
N ASP A 401 8.77 -16.80 22.55
CA ASP A 401 8.34 -15.96 23.68
C ASP A 401 8.70 -16.61 25.01
#